data_f4e40bbd8d3d33353793bcded1805a7e
#
_entry.id   f4e40bbd8d3d33353793bcded1805a7e
#
_cell.length_a   1.000
_cell.length_b   1.000
_cell.length_c   1.000
_cell.angle_alpha   90.00
_cell.angle_beta   90.00
_cell.angle_gamma   90.00
#
_symmetry.space_group_name_H-M   'P 1'
#
loop_
_entity.id
_entity.type
_entity.pdbx_description
1 polymer ?
#
loop_
_entity_poly.entity_id
_entity_poly.type
_entity_poly.pdbx_seq_one_letter_code
_entity_poly.pdbx_strand_id
1 'polypeptide(L)'
;MKKLLKSNNLKPNFTYGQNFLIDDIVLQDIVDAAEITSNDCVLEIGPGIGNLTRLLCERAGFVLSIEKDPKFFPILKSVKKDYPKNFRFEIADALEFDFQGFFTNHCPLTTNHSSYKVVANIPYYITGKILQMLMTAKFKPSSVVVLTQKEVARNLSAKAGDLGILAISVQLYGEPKLIRGVPAKSFYPAPKVDSAIIKIDLFPEPKYKIAGEQKFFKTLKACFAGKRKQIHNTLVNNLHLDKVLVSGILSELKINPAARPQELSIEQWIRLSDKIK
;
A
#
# COMPACT_ATOMS: atom_id res chain seq x y z
N MET A 1 -9.83 20.36 -15.43
CA MET A 1 -8.97 19.23 -15.77
C MET A 1 -8.79 18.98 -17.28
N LYS A 2 -9.84 18.68 -18.09
CA LYS A 2 -9.69 18.46 -19.54
C LYS A 2 -8.96 19.62 -20.24
N LYS A 3 -9.17 20.88 -19.79
CA LYS A 3 -8.42 22.04 -20.26
C LYS A 3 -6.92 21.94 -19.90
N LEU A 4 -6.58 21.54 -18.66
CA LEU A 4 -5.20 21.38 -18.19
C LEU A 4 -4.45 20.31 -19.00
N LEU A 5 -5.07 19.16 -19.24
CA LEU A 5 -4.49 18.11 -20.08
C LEU A 5 -4.28 18.59 -21.52
N LYS A 6 -5.28 19.28 -22.11
CA LYS A 6 -5.17 19.84 -23.45
C LYS A 6 -4.08 20.92 -23.56
N SER A 7 -4.03 21.86 -22.61
CA SER A 7 -3.03 22.94 -22.63
C SER A 7 -1.59 22.44 -22.49
N ASN A 8 -1.39 21.28 -21.86
CA ASN A 8 -0.08 20.64 -21.73
C ASN A 8 0.15 19.51 -22.75
N ASN A 9 -0.75 19.37 -23.75
CA ASN A 9 -0.70 18.29 -24.76
C ASN A 9 -0.57 16.87 -24.14
N LEU A 10 -1.21 16.65 -22.99
CA LEU A 10 -1.17 15.40 -22.26
C LEU A 10 -2.37 14.53 -22.60
N LYS A 11 -2.08 13.26 -22.92
CA LYS A 11 -3.09 12.20 -23.04
C LYS A 11 -2.86 11.16 -21.96
N PRO A 12 -3.93 10.65 -21.29
CA PRO A 12 -3.79 9.57 -20.31
C PRO A 12 -3.07 8.36 -20.94
N ASN A 13 -2.09 7.83 -20.25
CA ASN A 13 -1.33 6.67 -20.70
C ASN A 13 -1.87 5.41 -20.01
N PHE A 14 -2.51 4.54 -20.80
CA PHE A 14 -3.07 3.27 -20.28
C PHE A 14 -1.99 2.29 -19.80
N THR A 15 -0.77 2.35 -20.37
CA THR A 15 0.36 1.52 -19.93
C THR A 15 0.76 1.83 -18.49
N TYR A 16 0.64 3.10 -18.09
CA TYR A 16 0.86 3.53 -16.71
C TYR A 16 -0.40 3.46 -15.84
N GLY A 17 -1.53 2.95 -16.37
CA GLY A 17 -2.78 2.85 -15.62
C GLY A 17 -3.32 4.19 -15.13
N GLN A 18 -3.09 5.27 -15.87
CA GLN A 18 -3.42 6.63 -15.48
C GLN A 18 -4.93 6.87 -15.48
N ASN A 19 -5.50 7.01 -14.28
CA ASN A 19 -6.86 7.47 -14.02
C ASN A 19 -6.77 8.64 -13.04
N PHE A 20 -6.94 9.87 -13.54
CA PHE A 20 -6.80 11.08 -12.72
C PHE A 20 -8.06 11.30 -11.91
N LEU A 21 -7.92 11.42 -10.60
CA LEU A 21 -9.01 11.79 -9.71
C LEU A 21 -9.42 13.25 -9.99
N ILE A 22 -10.72 13.47 -10.22
CA ILE A 22 -11.29 14.76 -10.62
C ILE A 22 -12.38 15.25 -9.69
N ASP A 23 -12.71 14.46 -8.70
CA ASP A 23 -13.75 14.71 -7.72
C ASP A 23 -13.11 15.38 -6.49
N ASP A 24 -13.40 16.66 -6.31
CA ASP A 24 -12.80 17.49 -5.25
C ASP A 24 -13.20 17.00 -3.85
N ILE A 25 -14.41 16.43 -3.69
CA ILE A 25 -14.86 15.86 -2.42
C ILE A 25 -14.01 14.63 -2.07
N VAL A 26 -13.74 13.77 -3.05
CA VAL A 26 -12.91 12.58 -2.84
C VAL A 26 -11.45 12.96 -2.56
N LEU A 27 -10.91 13.98 -3.22
CA LEU A 27 -9.59 14.51 -2.92
C LEU A 27 -9.50 15.00 -1.47
N GLN A 28 -10.52 15.72 -1.00
CA GLN A 28 -10.60 16.19 0.37
C GLN A 28 -10.70 15.02 1.37
N ASP A 29 -11.53 14.00 1.10
CA ASP A 29 -11.64 12.82 1.95
C ASP A 29 -10.30 12.06 2.10
N ILE A 30 -9.46 12.01 1.03
CA ILE A 30 -8.14 11.40 1.09
C ILE A 30 -7.24 12.18 2.06
N VAL A 31 -7.24 13.50 1.94
CA VAL A 31 -6.37 14.37 2.76
C VAL A 31 -6.84 14.38 4.21
N ASP A 32 -8.16 14.38 4.46
CA ASP A 32 -8.74 14.31 5.80
C ASP A 32 -8.45 12.95 6.47
N ALA A 33 -8.55 11.84 5.71
CA ALA A 33 -8.20 10.52 6.21
C ALA A 33 -6.73 10.40 6.63
N ALA A 34 -5.84 11.16 5.98
CA ALA A 34 -4.42 11.16 6.28
C ALA A 34 -4.06 11.98 7.55
N GLU A 35 -5.00 12.79 8.08
CA GLU A 35 -4.81 13.59 9.31
C GLU A 35 -3.50 14.38 9.29
N ILE A 36 -3.25 15.04 8.14
CA ILE A 36 -2.00 15.77 7.90
C ILE A 36 -1.97 17.07 8.69
N THR A 37 -0.82 17.35 9.29
CA THR A 37 -0.51 18.59 10.00
C THR A 37 0.72 19.28 9.40
N SER A 38 0.94 20.53 9.77
CA SER A 38 2.14 21.31 9.37
C SER A 38 3.47 20.72 9.87
N ASN A 39 3.41 19.72 10.75
CA ASN A 39 4.59 19.02 11.27
C ASN A 39 4.91 17.74 10.49
N ASP A 40 4.06 17.34 9.55
CA ASP A 40 4.23 16.07 8.84
C ASP A 40 5.08 16.21 7.59
N CYS A 41 5.94 15.21 7.35
CA CYS A 41 6.52 14.89 6.06
C CYS A 41 5.60 13.91 5.33
N VAL A 42 5.23 14.24 4.10
CA VAL A 42 4.34 13.42 3.27
C VAL A 42 5.07 12.93 2.02
N LEU A 43 4.98 11.64 1.76
CA LEU A 43 5.33 11.04 0.49
C LEU A 43 4.07 10.85 -0.35
N GLU A 44 4.04 11.46 -1.52
CA GLU A 44 3.02 11.20 -2.54
C GLU A 44 3.59 10.34 -3.66
N ILE A 45 2.91 9.26 -4.01
CA ILE A 45 3.30 8.39 -5.14
C ILE A 45 2.30 8.58 -6.27
N GLY A 46 2.80 8.98 -7.44
CA GLY A 46 1.99 9.25 -8.62
C GLY A 46 1.16 10.54 -8.56
N PRO A 47 1.80 11.71 -8.41
CA PRO A 47 1.10 13.00 -8.34
C PRO A 47 0.32 13.33 -9.63
N GLY A 48 0.78 12.84 -10.79
CA GLY A 48 0.18 13.08 -12.09
C GLY A 48 -0.04 14.57 -12.37
N ILE A 49 -1.30 15.00 -12.43
CA ILE A 49 -1.67 16.41 -12.69
C ILE A 49 -1.60 17.33 -11.46
N GLY A 50 -1.19 16.80 -10.30
CA GLY A 50 -0.93 17.58 -9.10
C GLY A 50 -2.17 18.08 -8.33
N ASN A 51 -3.35 17.49 -8.56
CA ASN A 51 -4.55 17.88 -7.81
C ASN A 51 -4.43 17.54 -6.32
N LEU A 52 -4.03 16.32 -6.01
CA LEU A 52 -3.80 15.88 -4.64
C LEU A 52 -2.58 16.58 -4.05
N THR A 53 -1.51 16.73 -4.82
CA THR A 53 -0.27 17.41 -4.43
C THR A 53 -0.52 18.78 -3.83
N ARG A 54 -1.37 19.61 -4.47
CA ARG A 54 -1.68 20.96 -3.99
C ARG A 54 -2.32 20.94 -2.61
N LEU A 55 -3.31 20.10 -2.40
CA LEU A 55 -3.99 19.93 -1.11
C LEU A 55 -3.03 19.43 -0.02
N LEU A 56 -2.10 18.53 -0.39
CA LEU A 56 -1.06 18.05 0.53
C LEU A 56 -0.12 19.20 0.91
N CYS A 57 0.31 20.02 -0.05
CA CYS A 57 1.20 21.16 0.20
C CYS A 57 0.57 22.26 1.06
N GLU A 58 -0.76 22.41 1.02
CA GLU A 58 -1.50 23.35 1.87
C GLU A 58 -1.52 22.95 3.34
N ARG A 59 -1.35 21.65 3.64
CA ARG A 59 -1.47 21.12 5.01
C ARG A 59 -0.16 20.64 5.60
N ALA A 60 0.67 20.00 4.79
CA ALA A 60 1.90 19.36 5.24
C ALA A 60 3.05 20.38 5.41
N GLY A 61 3.93 20.11 6.34
CA GLY A 61 5.18 20.87 6.47
C GLY A 61 6.15 20.58 5.33
N PHE A 62 6.12 19.35 4.80
CA PHE A 62 6.93 18.98 3.65
C PHE A 62 6.25 17.88 2.82
N VAL A 63 6.29 18.02 1.49
CA VAL A 63 5.76 17.03 0.54
C VAL A 63 6.84 16.63 -0.45
N LEU A 64 7.08 15.34 -0.58
CA LEU A 64 7.85 14.73 -1.65
C LEU A 64 6.92 13.96 -2.56
N SER A 65 6.87 14.29 -3.85
CA SER A 65 6.13 13.50 -4.85
C SER A 65 7.07 12.77 -5.78
N ILE A 66 6.81 11.48 -6.02
CA ILE A 66 7.55 10.64 -6.97
C ILE A 66 6.63 10.31 -8.15
N GLU A 67 7.05 10.74 -9.34
CA GLU A 67 6.32 10.53 -10.60
C GLU A 67 7.17 9.72 -11.59
N LYS A 68 6.57 8.67 -12.15
CA LYS A 68 7.28 7.81 -13.10
C LYS A 68 7.23 8.35 -14.53
N ASP A 69 6.15 9.06 -14.91
CA ASP A 69 5.98 9.58 -16.27
C ASP A 69 6.58 10.99 -16.39
N PRO A 70 7.71 11.17 -17.12
CA PRO A 70 8.38 12.46 -17.25
C PRO A 70 7.52 13.54 -17.93
N LYS A 71 6.43 13.15 -18.59
CA LYS A 71 5.50 14.10 -19.20
C LYS A 71 4.83 15.04 -18.20
N PHE A 72 4.76 14.65 -16.91
CA PHE A 72 4.21 15.50 -15.86
C PHE A 72 5.21 16.51 -15.27
N PHE A 73 6.48 16.44 -15.67
CA PHE A 73 7.51 17.38 -15.20
C PHE A 73 7.08 18.86 -15.30
N PRO A 74 6.52 19.37 -16.44
CA PRO A 74 6.11 20.77 -16.54
C PRO A 74 5.03 21.16 -15.52
N ILE A 75 4.08 20.25 -15.25
CA ILE A 75 3.00 20.46 -14.28
C ILE A 75 3.58 20.51 -12.86
N LEU A 76 4.39 19.54 -12.50
CA LEU A 76 5.02 19.48 -11.17
C LEU A 76 5.98 20.64 -10.93
N LYS A 77 6.68 21.10 -11.97
CA LYS A 77 7.49 22.33 -11.92
C LYS A 77 6.62 23.57 -11.65
N SER A 78 5.40 23.63 -12.19
CA SER A 78 4.46 24.70 -11.87
C SER A 78 4.00 24.61 -10.42
N VAL A 79 3.61 23.42 -9.92
CA VAL A 79 3.27 23.23 -8.50
C VAL A 79 4.43 23.65 -7.60
N LYS A 80 5.67 23.30 -7.96
CA LYS A 80 6.87 23.72 -7.21
C LYS A 80 7.05 25.25 -7.14
N LYS A 81 6.63 25.99 -8.16
CA LYS A 81 6.64 27.46 -8.11
C LYS A 81 5.64 28.03 -7.12
N ASP A 82 4.45 27.37 -7.03
CA ASP A 82 3.40 27.78 -6.09
C ASP A 82 3.78 27.44 -4.64
N TYR A 83 4.50 26.32 -4.41
CA TYR A 83 4.91 25.81 -3.09
C TYR A 83 6.44 25.66 -2.99
N PRO A 84 7.24 26.76 -3.11
CA PRO A 84 8.70 26.66 -3.23
C PRO A 84 9.40 26.16 -1.97
N LYS A 85 8.79 26.35 -0.80
CA LYS A 85 9.42 26.03 0.50
C LYS A 85 9.23 24.57 0.89
N ASN A 86 8.02 24.04 0.74
CA ASN A 86 7.63 22.74 1.30
C ASN A 86 7.32 21.65 0.28
N PHE A 87 7.52 21.87 -1.03
CA PHE A 87 7.32 20.87 -2.07
C PHE A 87 8.62 20.50 -2.76
N ARG A 88 8.83 19.19 -2.97
CA ARG A 88 9.85 18.62 -3.84
C ARG A 88 9.23 17.50 -4.67
N PHE A 89 9.77 17.27 -5.85
CA PHE A 89 9.37 16.11 -6.65
C PHE A 89 10.56 15.55 -7.41
N GLU A 90 10.49 14.24 -7.69
CA GLU A 90 11.48 13.52 -8.48
C GLU A 90 10.76 12.73 -9.59
N ILE A 91 11.39 12.68 -10.75
CA ILE A 91 10.95 11.82 -11.86
C ILE A 91 11.69 10.49 -11.74
N ALA A 92 11.04 9.52 -11.10
CA ALA A 92 11.65 8.23 -10.76
C ALA A 92 10.61 7.12 -10.61
N ASP A 93 11.05 5.86 -10.61
CA ASP A 93 10.21 4.74 -10.18
C ASP A 93 10.18 4.69 -8.64
N ALA A 94 8.98 4.80 -8.07
CA ALA A 94 8.80 4.76 -6.62
C ALA A 94 9.25 3.42 -5.99
N LEU A 95 9.30 2.33 -6.76
CA LEU A 95 9.76 1.03 -6.28
C LEU A 95 11.30 0.94 -6.13
N GLU A 96 12.03 1.88 -6.74
CA GLU A 96 13.50 1.91 -6.77
C GLU A 96 14.08 3.14 -6.05
N PHE A 97 13.22 4.08 -5.64
CA PHE A 97 13.65 5.34 -5.04
C PHE A 97 14.01 5.20 -3.56
N ASP A 98 15.13 5.80 -3.16
CA ASP A 98 15.58 5.85 -1.75
C ASP A 98 14.86 6.96 -0.96
N PHE A 99 13.68 6.64 -0.43
CA PHE A 99 12.91 7.56 0.40
C PHE A 99 13.64 7.95 1.69
N GLN A 100 14.32 6.97 2.32
CA GLN A 100 15.04 7.21 3.58
C GLN A 100 16.14 8.23 3.39
N GLY A 101 17.01 8.00 2.41
CA GLY A 101 18.10 8.93 2.11
C GLY A 101 17.58 10.32 1.72
N PHE A 102 16.49 10.38 0.96
CA PHE A 102 15.90 11.66 0.57
C PHE A 102 15.35 12.43 1.79
N PHE A 103 14.52 11.80 2.63
CA PHE A 103 13.96 12.47 3.80
C PHE A 103 15.03 12.88 4.82
N THR A 104 16.05 12.05 5.03
CA THR A 104 17.18 12.37 5.91
C THR A 104 17.89 13.65 5.48
N ASN A 105 18.04 13.85 4.17
CA ASN A 105 18.81 14.97 3.64
C ASN A 105 17.99 16.23 3.33
N HIS A 106 16.70 16.11 3.10
CA HIS A 106 15.89 17.20 2.53
C HIS A 106 14.66 17.57 3.35
N CYS A 107 14.20 16.74 4.29
CA CYS A 107 13.06 17.10 5.13
C CYS A 107 13.52 17.95 6.32
N PRO A 108 13.11 19.23 6.40
CA PRO A 108 13.55 20.15 7.47
C PRO A 108 13.01 19.77 8.86
N LEU A 109 12.09 18.80 8.93
CA LEU A 109 11.40 18.39 10.15
C LEU A 109 12.07 17.19 10.84
N THR A 110 13.23 16.71 10.32
CA THR A 110 13.86 15.46 10.76
C THR A 110 14.51 15.48 12.13
N THR A 111 14.61 16.64 12.81
CA THR A 111 15.21 16.68 14.16
C THR A 111 14.38 15.99 15.24
N ASN A 112 13.07 15.73 14.99
CA ASN A 112 12.18 15.06 15.93
C ASN A 112 11.20 14.05 15.29
N HIS A 113 11.24 13.83 13.97
CA HIS A 113 10.29 12.95 13.29
C HIS A 113 10.95 11.65 12.86
N SER A 114 10.61 10.58 13.56
CA SER A 114 11.05 9.21 13.26
C SER A 114 10.26 8.56 12.11
N SER A 115 9.32 9.29 11.46
CA SER A 115 8.46 8.69 10.44
C SER A 115 7.83 9.72 9.48
N TYR A 116 7.27 9.27 8.39
CA TYR A 116 6.55 10.05 7.39
C TYR A 116 5.16 9.45 7.14
N LYS A 117 4.28 10.17 6.48
CA LYS A 117 2.98 9.67 6.00
C LYS A 117 3.02 9.44 4.50
N VAL A 118 2.31 8.44 4.01
CA VAL A 118 2.15 8.18 2.58
C VAL A 118 0.73 8.49 2.16
N VAL A 119 0.57 9.28 1.12
CA VAL A 119 -0.74 9.56 0.51
C VAL A 119 -0.62 9.39 -0.99
N ALA A 120 -1.47 8.54 -1.60
CA ALA A 120 -1.30 8.23 -3.01
C ALA A 120 -2.60 7.81 -3.70
N ASN A 121 -2.73 8.24 -4.97
CA ASN A 121 -3.66 7.64 -5.93
C ASN A 121 -2.87 6.68 -6.82
N ILE A 122 -2.66 5.45 -6.33
CA ILE A 122 -1.74 4.49 -6.95
C ILE A 122 -2.38 3.80 -8.16
N PRO A 123 -1.65 3.65 -9.29
CA PRO A 123 -2.08 2.76 -10.37
C PRO A 123 -2.34 1.35 -9.85
N TYR A 124 -3.49 0.76 -10.20
CA TYR A 124 -3.97 -0.47 -9.57
C TYR A 124 -3.01 -1.65 -9.69
N TYR A 125 -2.28 -1.76 -10.82
CA TYR A 125 -1.39 -2.89 -11.09
C TYR A 125 -0.14 -2.95 -10.20
N ILE A 126 0.23 -1.84 -9.52
CA ILE A 126 1.39 -1.78 -8.62
C ILE A 126 1.03 -1.64 -7.15
N THR A 127 -0.26 -1.49 -6.80
CA THR A 127 -0.70 -1.29 -5.41
C THR A 127 -0.11 -2.32 -4.45
N GLY A 128 -0.16 -3.60 -4.80
CA GLY A 128 0.39 -4.66 -3.95
C GLY A 128 1.91 -4.54 -3.72
N LYS A 129 2.67 -4.18 -4.76
CA LYS A 129 4.12 -4.00 -4.66
C LYS A 129 4.48 -2.79 -3.82
N ILE A 130 3.79 -1.66 -4.01
CA ILE A 130 3.98 -0.45 -3.21
C ILE A 130 3.67 -0.71 -1.73
N LEU A 131 2.52 -1.32 -1.43
CA LEU A 131 2.18 -1.64 -0.05
C LEU A 131 3.21 -2.58 0.57
N GLN A 132 3.64 -3.64 -0.14
CA GLN A 132 4.66 -4.55 0.36
C GLN A 132 5.97 -3.80 0.65
N MET A 133 6.44 -2.95 -0.27
CA MET A 133 7.64 -2.15 -0.10
C MET A 133 7.55 -1.26 1.15
N LEU A 134 6.44 -0.53 1.33
CA LEU A 134 6.24 0.36 2.48
C LEU A 134 6.19 -0.40 3.81
N MET A 135 5.54 -1.58 3.84
CA MET A 135 5.42 -2.40 5.05
C MET A 135 6.75 -3.02 5.48
N THR A 136 7.63 -3.36 4.53
CA THR A 136 8.91 -4.04 4.80
C THR A 136 10.11 -3.08 4.82
N ALA A 137 9.91 -1.79 4.58
CA ALA A 137 10.96 -0.78 4.63
C ALA A 137 11.59 -0.69 6.03
N LYS A 138 12.90 -0.40 6.10
CA LYS A 138 13.56 -0.10 7.39
C LYS A 138 13.03 1.20 7.98
N PHE A 139 12.86 2.22 7.15
CA PHE A 139 12.22 3.48 7.49
C PHE A 139 10.75 3.43 7.08
N LYS A 140 9.88 3.09 8.02
CA LYS A 140 8.44 2.89 7.77
C LYS A 140 7.67 4.19 7.89
N PRO A 141 6.59 4.36 7.08
CA PRO A 141 5.64 5.43 7.34
C PRO A 141 4.86 5.17 8.63
N SER A 142 4.34 6.23 9.26
CA SER A 142 3.39 6.08 10.38
C SER A 142 1.99 5.71 9.90
N SER A 143 1.61 6.21 8.74
CA SER A 143 0.33 5.87 8.10
C SER A 143 0.43 5.89 6.58
N VAL A 144 -0.44 5.13 5.94
CA VAL A 144 -0.57 5.04 4.49
C VAL A 144 -2.03 5.23 4.12
N VAL A 145 -2.35 6.28 3.37
CA VAL A 145 -3.68 6.50 2.79
C VAL A 145 -3.59 6.34 1.29
N VAL A 146 -4.28 5.35 0.75
CA VAL A 146 -4.23 5.09 -0.68
C VAL A 146 -5.63 4.93 -1.28
N LEU A 147 -5.76 5.43 -2.51
CA LEU A 147 -6.89 5.17 -3.36
C LEU A 147 -6.54 3.98 -4.26
N THR A 148 -7.32 2.91 -4.17
CA THR A 148 -7.10 1.67 -4.91
C THR A 148 -8.43 1.04 -5.37
N GLN A 149 -8.40 -0.09 -6.09
CA GLN A 149 -9.62 -0.81 -6.45
C GLN A 149 -10.41 -1.22 -5.21
N LYS A 150 -11.73 -1.09 -5.27
CA LYS A 150 -12.65 -1.40 -4.15
C LYS A 150 -12.47 -2.84 -3.64
N GLU A 151 -12.25 -3.79 -4.54
CA GLU A 151 -11.99 -5.18 -4.16
C GLU A 151 -10.68 -5.33 -3.38
N VAL A 152 -9.59 -4.67 -3.83
CA VAL A 152 -8.31 -4.68 -3.15
C VAL A 152 -8.44 -4.08 -1.75
N ALA A 153 -9.11 -2.93 -1.62
CA ALA A 153 -9.34 -2.30 -0.32
C ALA A 153 -10.14 -3.19 0.64
N ARG A 154 -11.19 -3.87 0.15
CA ARG A 154 -11.96 -4.85 0.93
C ARG A 154 -11.11 -6.03 1.37
N ASN A 155 -10.32 -6.58 0.45
CA ASN A 155 -9.43 -7.71 0.74
C ASN A 155 -8.37 -7.35 1.79
N LEU A 156 -7.82 -6.12 1.77
CA LEU A 156 -6.86 -5.65 2.77
C LEU A 156 -7.46 -5.63 4.18
N SER A 157 -8.76 -5.30 4.31
CA SER A 157 -9.50 -5.25 5.58
C SER A 157 -10.20 -6.57 5.92
N ALA A 158 -9.94 -7.65 5.16
CA ALA A 158 -10.55 -8.95 5.38
C ALA A 158 -10.13 -9.55 6.74
N LYS A 159 -11.01 -10.36 7.32
CA LYS A 159 -10.75 -11.15 8.54
C LYS A 159 -10.44 -12.61 8.19
N ALA A 160 -10.08 -13.40 9.18
CA ALA A 160 -9.97 -14.86 9.04
C ALA A 160 -11.25 -15.44 8.42
N GLY A 161 -11.11 -16.30 7.42
CA GLY A 161 -12.18 -16.77 6.55
C GLY A 161 -12.02 -16.29 5.10
N ASP A 162 -11.45 -15.08 4.90
CA ASP A 162 -11.25 -14.49 3.56
C ASP A 162 -9.89 -13.74 3.42
N LEU A 163 -8.91 -14.11 4.25
CA LEU A 163 -7.57 -13.52 4.21
C LEU A 163 -6.84 -13.91 2.92
N GLY A 164 -6.22 -12.91 2.26
CA GLY A 164 -5.27 -13.13 1.18
C GLY A 164 -3.83 -12.79 1.62
N ILE A 165 -2.83 -13.19 0.81
CA ILE A 165 -1.42 -12.89 1.12
C ILE A 165 -1.20 -11.39 1.34
N LEU A 166 -1.78 -10.53 0.50
CA LEU A 166 -1.63 -9.08 0.63
C LEU A 166 -2.24 -8.56 1.93
N ALA A 167 -3.42 -9.08 2.32
CA ALA A 167 -4.07 -8.73 3.59
C ALA A 167 -3.18 -9.12 4.78
N ILE A 168 -2.68 -10.36 4.80
CA ILE A 168 -1.77 -10.83 5.84
C ILE A 168 -0.51 -9.97 5.88
N SER A 169 0.09 -9.69 4.71
CA SER A 169 1.31 -8.86 4.61
C SER A 169 1.12 -7.45 5.18
N VAL A 170 -0.05 -6.85 4.98
CA VAL A 170 -0.35 -5.51 5.50
C VAL A 170 -0.71 -5.57 6.98
N GLN A 171 -1.57 -6.52 7.37
CA GLN A 171 -2.06 -6.62 8.76
C GLN A 171 -1.00 -7.08 9.77
N LEU A 172 0.13 -7.63 9.30
CA LEU A 172 1.29 -7.87 10.15
C LEU A 172 1.91 -6.58 10.67
N TYR A 173 1.86 -5.50 9.88
CA TYR A 173 2.56 -4.25 10.16
C TYR A 173 1.64 -3.08 10.49
N GLY A 174 0.36 -3.19 10.23
CA GLY A 174 -0.59 -2.10 10.45
C GLY A 174 -2.05 -2.54 10.46
N GLU A 175 -2.93 -1.61 10.77
CA GLU A 175 -4.38 -1.82 10.81
C GLU A 175 -5.05 -1.14 9.62
N PRO A 176 -5.52 -1.90 8.60
CA PRO A 176 -6.22 -1.33 7.46
C PRO A 176 -7.67 -0.99 7.80
N LYS A 177 -8.09 0.23 7.46
CA LYS A 177 -9.45 0.75 7.63
C LYS A 177 -9.99 1.25 6.30
N LEU A 178 -11.11 0.68 5.86
CA LEU A 178 -11.84 1.20 4.70
C LEU A 178 -12.50 2.52 5.08
N ILE A 179 -12.16 3.60 4.40
CA ILE A 179 -12.67 4.95 4.66
C ILE A 179 -13.93 5.21 3.84
N ARG A 180 -13.83 5.06 2.50
CA ARG A 180 -14.92 5.39 1.59
C ARG A 180 -14.83 4.65 0.26
N GLY A 181 -15.98 4.25 -0.30
CA GLY A 181 -16.09 3.82 -1.69
C GLY A 181 -16.10 5.02 -2.64
N VAL A 182 -15.41 4.89 -3.79
CA VAL A 182 -15.26 5.96 -4.79
C VAL A 182 -15.72 5.43 -6.15
N PRO A 183 -16.78 6.01 -6.74
CA PRO A 183 -17.29 5.54 -8.02
C PRO A 183 -16.33 5.85 -9.17
N ALA A 184 -16.32 5.00 -10.19
CA ALA A 184 -15.46 5.15 -11.37
C ALA A 184 -15.61 6.52 -12.06
N LYS A 185 -16.81 7.13 -12.01
CA LYS A 185 -17.08 8.47 -12.60
C LYS A 185 -16.28 9.61 -11.98
N SER A 186 -15.73 9.40 -10.75
CA SER A 186 -14.85 10.38 -10.07
C SER A 186 -13.47 10.51 -10.72
N PHE A 187 -13.19 9.74 -11.79
CA PHE A 187 -11.91 9.73 -12.48
C PHE A 187 -12.03 10.11 -13.97
N TYR A 188 -10.90 10.54 -14.53
CA TYR A 188 -10.76 10.73 -15.98
C TYR A 188 -9.40 10.17 -16.47
N PRO A 189 -9.41 9.23 -17.43
CA PRO A 189 -10.57 8.46 -17.87
C PRO A 189 -11.16 7.63 -16.72
N ALA A 190 -12.45 7.31 -16.83
CA ALA A 190 -13.09 6.47 -15.83
C ALA A 190 -12.52 5.03 -15.91
N PRO A 191 -12.09 4.44 -14.76
CA PRO A 191 -11.67 3.04 -14.73
C PRO A 191 -12.87 2.10 -14.92
N LYS A 192 -12.59 0.81 -15.17
CA LYS A 192 -13.64 -0.21 -15.36
C LYS A 192 -14.35 -0.62 -14.08
N VAL A 193 -13.77 -0.32 -12.91
CA VAL A 193 -14.26 -0.73 -11.60
C VAL A 193 -14.22 0.44 -10.64
N ASP A 194 -15.06 0.39 -9.62
CA ASP A 194 -15.03 1.35 -8.52
C ASP A 194 -13.75 1.22 -7.70
N SER A 195 -13.39 2.31 -7.05
CA SER A 195 -12.26 2.43 -6.14
C SER A 195 -12.72 2.55 -4.70
N ALA A 196 -11.78 2.58 -3.79
CA ALA A 196 -12.01 2.93 -2.40
C ALA A 196 -10.77 3.58 -1.80
N ILE A 197 -10.98 4.47 -0.85
CA ILE A 197 -9.95 5.03 0.02
C ILE A 197 -9.75 4.05 1.17
N ILE A 198 -8.50 3.65 1.40
CA ILE A 198 -8.10 2.83 2.55
C ILE A 198 -6.98 3.56 3.30
N LYS A 199 -7.10 3.59 4.64
CA LYS A 199 -6.05 4.04 5.55
C LYS A 199 -5.45 2.82 6.23
N ILE A 200 -4.14 2.82 6.38
CA ILE A 200 -3.38 1.80 7.12
C ILE A 200 -2.56 2.56 8.16
N ASP A 201 -2.92 2.43 9.43
CA ASP A 201 -2.13 2.95 10.54
C ASP A 201 -1.08 1.89 10.90
N LEU A 202 0.20 2.21 10.75
CA LEU A 202 1.27 1.26 11.02
C LEU A 202 1.49 1.15 12.53
N PHE A 203 1.76 -0.07 13.00
CA PHE A 203 2.10 -0.30 14.40
C PHE A 203 3.47 0.31 14.71
N PRO A 204 3.62 1.13 15.76
CA PRO A 204 4.90 1.69 16.16
C PRO A 204 5.88 0.58 16.61
N GLU A 205 5.35 -0.47 17.20
CA GLU A 205 6.06 -1.69 17.59
C GLU A 205 5.42 -2.91 16.93
N PRO A 206 6.17 -3.96 16.59
CA PRO A 206 5.62 -5.16 15.98
C PRO A 206 4.54 -5.82 16.87
N LYS A 207 3.30 -5.84 16.40
CA LYS A 207 2.21 -6.56 17.07
C LYS A 207 2.46 -8.06 17.12
N TYR A 208 3.15 -8.57 16.11
CA TYR A 208 3.44 -9.99 15.95
C TYR A 208 4.94 -10.23 15.94
N LYS A 209 5.39 -11.21 16.76
CA LYS A 209 6.77 -11.69 16.72
C LYS A 209 6.87 -12.85 15.72
N ILE A 210 7.65 -12.68 14.66
CA ILE A 210 7.89 -13.67 13.63
C ILE A 210 9.36 -14.09 13.73
N ALA A 211 9.62 -15.36 14.03
CA ALA A 211 10.99 -15.86 14.22
C ALA A 211 11.82 -15.85 12.91
N GLY A 212 11.16 -15.96 11.76
CA GLY A 212 11.82 -15.94 10.47
C GLY A 212 10.89 -15.42 9.36
N GLU A 213 10.99 -14.13 9.04
CA GLU A 213 10.09 -13.46 8.07
C GLU A 213 10.16 -14.09 6.67
N GLN A 214 11.35 -14.40 6.18
CA GLN A 214 11.52 -15.06 4.88
C GLN A 214 10.81 -16.42 4.83
N LYS A 215 10.98 -17.22 5.87
CA LYS A 215 10.34 -18.54 6.01
C LYS A 215 8.82 -18.42 6.09
N PHE A 216 8.33 -17.46 6.88
CA PHE A 216 6.91 -17.16 7.00
C PHE A 216 6.29 -16.85 5.62
N PHE A 217 6.85 -15.92 4.87
CA PHE A 217 6.34 -15.57 3.55
C PHE A 217 6.52 -16.69 2.51
N LYS A 218 7.58 -17.51 2.61
CA LYS A 218 7.74 -18.69 1.77
C LYS A 218 6.60 -19.69 2.02
N THR A 219 6.29 -19.96 3.29
CA THR A 219 5.18 -20.86 3.70
C THR A 219 3.83 -20.33 3.20
N LEU A 220 3.55 -19.03 3.41
CA LEU A 220 2.34 -18.39 2.89
C LEU A 220 2.20 -18.56 1.38
N LYS A 221 3.22 -18.16 0.61
CA LYS A 221 3.20 -18.23 -0.86
C LYS A 221 2.95 -19.64 -1.35
N ALA A 222 3.62 -20.63 -0.76
CA ALA A 222 3.44 -22.04 -1.12
C ALA A 222 1.99 -22.51 -0.88
N CYS A 223 1.41 -22.19 0.28
CA CYS A 223 0.05 -22.59 0.60
C CYS A 223 -1.00 -21.85 -0.27
N PHE A 224 -0.84 -20.55 -0.48
CA PHE A 224 -1.76 -19.75 -1.30
C PHE A 224 -1.66 -20.02 -2.81
N ALA A 225 -0.59 -20.65 -3.31
CA ALA A 225 -0.55 -21.17 -4.69
C ALA A 225 -1.68 -22.20 -4.95
N GLY A 226 -2.18 -22.81 -3.88
CA GLY A 226 -3.34 -23.70 -3.90
C GLY A 226 -4.50 -23.20 -3.05
N LYS A 227 -4.86 -21.92 -3.08
CA LYS A 227 -5.85 -21.32 -2.16
C LYS A 227 -7.21 -22.04 -2.07
N ARG A 228 -7.62 -22.80 -3.09
CA ARG A 228 -8.85 -23.59 -3.08
C ARG A 228 -8.68 -24.98 -2.48
N LYS A 229 -7.43 -25.43 -2.25
CA LYS A 229 -7.11 -26.73 -1.65
C LYS A 229 -7.04 -26.61 -0.13
N GLN A 230 -7.22 -27.75 0.55
CA GLN A 230 -7.07 -27.85 2.00
C GLN A 230 -5.63 -27.56 2.43
N ILE A 231 -5.46 -26.98 3.61
CA ILE A 231 -4.15 -26.59 4.14
C ILE A 231 -3.19 -27.78 4.26
N HIS A 232 -3.69 -28.94 4.70
CA HIS A 232 -2.91 -30.17 4.77
C HIS A 232 -2.28 -30.51 3.40
N ASN A 233 -3.09 -30.48 2.34
CA ASN A 233 -2.64 -30.84 1.01
C ASN A 233 -1.66 -29.81 0.42
N THR A 234 -1.82 -28.52 0.75
CA THR A 234 -0.89 -27.49 0.28
C THR A 234 0.47 -27.60 0.96
N LEU A 235 0.51 -27.93 2.24
CA LEU A 235 1.76 -28.14 2.98
C LEU A 235 2.51 -29.37 2.45
N VAL A 236 1.81 -30.49 2.25
CA VAL A 236 2.43 -31.72 1.73
C VAL A 236 2.94 -31.52 0.30
N ASN A 237 2.08 -31.00 -0.60
CA ASN A 237 2.41 -30.99 -2.03
C ASN A 237 3.30 -29.83 -2.45
N ASN A 238 3.14 -28.66 -1.84
CA ASN A 238 3.84 -27.44 -2.28
C ASN A 238 5.10 -27.15 -1.46
N LEU A 239 5.21 -27.69 -0.24
CA LEU A 239 6.41 -27.63 0.59
C LEU A 239 7.13 -28.98 0.71
N HIS A 240 6.59 -30.02 0.07
CA HIS A 240 7.15 -31.38 0.07
C HIS A 240 7.37 -31.95 1.48
N LEU A 241 6.43 -31.68 2.39
CA LEU A 241 6.50 -32.14 3.77
C LEU A 241 5.87 -33.55 3.91
N ASP A 242 6.37 -34.31 4.86
CA ASP A 242 5.78 -35.63 5.18
C ASP A 242 4.34 -35.49 5.72
N LYS A 243 3.44 -36.39 5.30
CA LYS A 243 2.01 -36.35 5.66
C LYS A 243 1.77 -36.51 7.16
N VAL A 244 2.52 -37.41 7.81
CA VAL A 244 2.37 -37.69 9.24
C VAL A 244 2.86 -36.49 10.04
N LEU A 245 3.99 -35.91 9.65
CA LEU A 245 4.51 -34.66 10.24
C LEU A 245 3.51 -33.51 10.14
N VAL A 246 2.94 -33.28 8.93
CA VAL A 246 1.94 -32.23 8.71
C VAL A 246 0.70 -32.46 9.59
N SER A 247 0.18 -33.68 9.64
CA SER A 247 -0.97 -34.04 10.47
C SER A 247 -0.70 -33.77 11.97
N GLY A 248 0.49 -34.11 12.45
CA GLY A 248 0.92 -33.84 13.83
C GLY A 248 0.99 -32.36 14.14
N ILE A 249 1.61 -31.57 13.26
CA ILE A 249 1.71 -30.11 13.42
C ILE A 249 0.32 -29.47 13.46
N LEU A 250 -0.56 -29.80 12.51
CA LEU A 250 -1.91 -29.22 12.46
C LEU A 250 -2.74 -29.58 13.70
N SER A 251 -2.62 -30.84 14.19
CA SER A 251 -3.28 -31.29 15.42
C SER A 251 -2.77 -30.51 16.65
N GLU A 252 -1.46 -30.39 16.82
CA GLU A 252 -0.83 -29.61 17.90
C GLU A 252 -1.31 -28.16 17.93
N LEU A 253 -1.39 -27.53 16.75
CA LEU A 253 -1.82 -26.15 16.58
C LEU A 253 -3.34 -25.95 16.61
N LYS A 254 -4.12 -27.03 16.74
CA LYS A 254 -5.59 -27.03 16.66
C LYS A 254 -6.11 -26.39 15.37
N ILE A 255 -5.42 -26.65 14.26
CA ILE A 255 -5.83 -26.22 12.91
C ILE A 255 -6.56 -27.36 12.24
N ASN A 256 -7.77 -27.10 11.74
CA ASN A 256 -8.52 -28.09 10.96
C ASN A 256 -7.74 -28.44 9.68
N PRO A 257 -7.34 -29.69 9.45
CA PRO A 257 -6.61 -30.09 8.23
C PRO A 257 -7.37 -29.81 6.93
N ALA A 258 -8.71 -29.79 6.98
CA ALA A 258 -9.57 -29.49 5.86
C ALA A 258 -9.76 -27.98 5.61
N ALA A 259 -9.32 -27.13 6.53
CA ALA A 259 -9.38 -25.66 6.35
C ALA A 259 -8.60 -25.25 5.09
N ARG A 260 -9.03 -24.16 4.47
CA ARG A 260 -8.30 -23.54 3.35
C ARG A 260 -7.33 -22.50 3.87
N PRO A 261 -6.28 -22.14 3.10
CA PRO A 261 -5.30 -21.11 3.52
C PRO A 261 -5.93 -19.81 4.00
N GLN A 262 -6.98 -19.33 3.35
CA GLN A 262 -7.68 -18.09 3.68
C GLN A 262 -8.45 -18.10 5.01
N GLU A 263 -8.70 -19.30 5.55
CA GLU A 263 -9.47 -19.50 6.79
C GLU A 263 -8.60 -19.39 8.05
N LEU A 264 -7.27 -19.52 7.90
CA LEU A 264 -6.35 -19.41 9.01
C LEU A 264 -6.18 -17.94 9.45
N SER A 265 -6.15 -17.71 10.77
CA SER A 265 -5.79 -16.40 11.33
C SER A 265 -4.29 -16.11 11.17
N ILE A 266 -3.90 -14.85 11.34
CA ILE A 266 -2.48 -14.44 11.29
C ILE A 266 -1.68 -15.17 12.35
N GLU A 267 -2.21 -15.31 13.56
CA GLU A 267 -1.57 -16.04 14.65
C GLU A 267 -1.37 -17.51 14.31
N GLN A 268 -2.35 -18.15 13.68
CA GLN A 268 -2.23 -19.54 13.22
C GLN A 268 -1.14 -19.66 12.14
N TRP A 269 -1.06 -18.71 11.21
CA TRP A 269 -0.02 -18.68 10.20
C TRP A 269 1.38 -18.54 10.80
N ILE A 270 1.55 -17.68 11.81
CA ILE A 270 2.83 -17.49 12.49
C ILE A 270 3.25 -18.80 13.18
N ARG A 271 2.38 -19.36 14.03
CA ARG A 271 2.66 -20.64 14.73
C ARG A 271 2.95 -21.77 13.75
N LEU A 272 2.21 -21.85 12.65
CA LEU A 272 2.41 -22.85 11.60
C LEU A 272 3.79 -22.71 10.96
N SER A 273 4.17 -21.48 10.57
CA SER A 273 5.47 -21.23 9.94
C SER A 273 6.65 -21.53 10.88
N ASP A 274 6.50 -21.32 12.18
CA ASP A 274 7.54 -21.60 13.17
C ASP A 274 7.78 -23.12 13.34
N LYS A 275 6.71 -23.94 13.23
CA LYS A 275 6.79 -25.41 13.35
C LYS A 275 7.31 -26.11 12.10
N ILE A 276 7.16 -25.53 10.94
CA ILE A 276 7.71 -26.06 9.69
C ILE A 276 9.23 -25.80 9.70
N LYS A 277 10.03 -26.84 9.48
CA LYS A 277 11.51 -26.73 9.42
C LYS A 277 11.99 -26.40 7.99
#